data_1d11b1c457ddbfb2d929e1bb13b0c24a
#
_entry.id   1d11b1c457ddbfb2d929e1bb13b0c24a
#
_cell.length_a   1.000
_cell.length_b   1.000
_cell.length_c   1.000
_cell.angle_alpha   90.00
_cell.angle_beta   90.00
_cell.angle_gamma   90.00
#
_symmetry.space_group_name_H-M   'P 1'
#
loop_
_entity.id
_entity.type
_entity.pdbx_description
1 polymer ?
#
loop_
_entity_poly.entity_id
_entity_poly.type
_entity_poly.pdbx_seq_one_letter_code
_entity_poly.pdbx_strand_id
1 'polypeptide(L)'
;MLFVAATVTTKAQLDQDDHDLLRQCLQGNTDSFRFLYRRYQRQVRAMLYQLVGATNLDDLVQEVFLRAWKGLPTFRQTAQFSTWLYRITWNVAIDDQRASARHQNRLQAVAQHVSPQQDTPDVLHLHYQDLVQRGLEHLSFDHRTVLVLHDLEELPQKEIAAILEIPIGTVKSRLFHARAAMRQFLHQQGVQL
;
A
#
# COMPACT_ATOMS: atom_id res chain seq x y z
N MET A 1 -35.17 -5.28 -20.40
CA MET A 1 -34.14 -6.22 -19.89
C MET A 1 -32.83 -5.93 -20.63
N LEU A 2 -32.06 -5.00 -20.11
CA LEU A 2 -30.71 -4.67 -20.64
C LEU A 2 -29.71 -5.03 -19.53
N PHE A 3 -29.06 -6.18 -19.68
CA PHE A 3 -27.87 -6.53 -18.90
C PHE A 3 -26.74 -5.64 -19.40
N VAL A 4 -26.35 -4.65 -18.58
CA VAL A 4 -25.07 -3.97 -18.75
C VAL A 4 -23.99 -4.96 -18.40
N ALA A 5 -23.35 -5.52 -19.42
CA ALA A 5 -22.14 -6.30 -19.28
C ALA A 5 -21.06 -5.40 -18.66
N ALA A 6 -20.73 -5.61 -17.40
CA ALA A 6 -19.53 -5.03 -16.78
C ALA A 6 -18.33 -5.57 -17.57
N THR A 7 -17.76 -4.73 -18.43
CA THR A 7 -16.58 -5.06 -19.20
C THR A 7 -15.41 -5.23 -18.23
N VAL A 8 -14.97 -6.47 -18.02
CA VAL A 8 -13.74 -6.76 -17.25
C VAL A 8 -12.58 -6.19 -18.07
N THR A 9 -12.14 -5.00 -17.69
CA THR A 9 -10.98 -4.35 -18.30
C THR A 9 -9.74 -5.18 -17.95
N THR A 10 -9.07 -5.75 -18.95
CA THR A 10 -7.84 -6.52 -18.74
C THR A 10 -6.69 -5.61 -18.27
N LYS A 11 -5.74 -6.16 -17.49
CA LYS A 11 -4.55 -5.43 -16.99
C LYS A 11 -3.82 -4.73 -18.16
N ALA A 12 -3.68 -5.40 -19.30
CA ALA A 12 -3.05 -4.82 -20.52
C ALA A 12 -3.80 -3.60 -21.06
N GLN A 13 -5.13 -3.57 -20.95
CA GLN A 13 -5.97 -2.46 -21.40
C GLN A 13 -5.87 -1.27 -20.46
N LEU A 14 -5.77 -1.53 -19.14
CA LEU A 14 -5.52 -0.50 -18.12
C LEU A 14 -4.14 0.16 -18.34
N ASP A 15 -3.11 -0.63 -18.64
CA ASP A 15 -1.76 -0.13 -18.90
C ASP A 15 -1.71 0.76 -20.15
N GLN A 16 -2.43 0.40 -21.21
CA GLN A 16 -2.53 1.22 -22.44
C GLN A 16 -3.24 2.54 -22.18
N ASP A 17 -4.36 2.49 -21.41
CA ASP A 17 -5.10 3.70 -21.03
C ASP A 17 -4.25 4.62 -20.15
N ASP A 18 -3.44 4.06 -19.24
CA ASP A 18 -2.52 4.84 -18.40
C ASP A 18 -1.44 5.53 -19.23
N HIS A 19 -0.88 4.86 -20.25
CA HIS A 19 0.08 5.46 -21.17
C HIS A 19 -0.47 6.68 -21.90
N ASP A 20 -1.71 6.61 -22.37
CA ASP A 20 -2.36 7.72 -23.06
C ASP A 20 -2.66 8.88 -22.10
N LEU A 21 -3.13 8.61 -20.89
CA LEU A 21 -3.35 9.62 -19.85
C LEU A 21 -2.03 10.31 -19.45
N LEU A 22 -0.96 9.54 -19.28
CA LEU A 22 0.37 10.05 -18.94
C LEU A 22 0.92 10.98 -20.04
N ARG A 23 0.77 10.59 -21.30
CA ARG A 23 1.18 11.43 -22.44
C ARG A 23 0.42 12.76 -22.43
N GLN A 24 -0.88 12.74 -22.20
CA GLN A 24 -1.71 13.96 -22.09
C GLN A 24 -1.27 14.83 -20.91
N CYS A 25 -0.97 14.24 -19.76
CA CYS A 25 -0.43 14.97 -18.60
C CYS A 25 0.87 15.69 -18.94
N LEU A 26 1.80 15.02 -19.62
CA LEU A 26 3.09 15.59 -20.04
C LEU A 26 2.94 16.70 -21.09
N GLN A 27 1.83 16.73 -21.83
CA GLN A 27 1.45 17.81 -22.76
C GLN A 27 0.74 18.99 -22.07
N GLY A 28 0.60 18.95 -20.74
CA GLY A 28 -0.01 20.01 -19.94
C GLY A 28 -1.50 19.83 -19.63
N ASN A 29 -2.11 18.69 -20.01
CA ASN A 29 -3.50 18.39 -19.65
C ASN A 29 -3.57 17.85 -18.22
N THR A 30 -3.80 18.74 -17.25
CA THR A 30 -3.92 18.40 -15.82
C THR A 30 -5.15 17.54 -15.52
N ASP A 31 -6.22 17.64 -16.30
CA ASP A 31 -7.43 16.84 -16.09
C ASP A 31 -7.18 15.35 -16.29
N SER A 32 -6.24 14.97 -17.16
CA SER A 32 -5.85 13.58 -17.36
C SER A 32 -5.26 12.96 -16.10
N PHE A 33 -4.58 13.71 -15.24
CA PHE A 33 -4.09 13.23 -13.96
C PHE A 33 -5.22 12.93 -12.97
N ARG A 34 -6.36 13.64 -13.04
CA ARG A 34 -7.53 13.35 -12.22
C ARG A 34 -8.10 11.96 -12.50
N PHE A 35 -8.00 11.47 -13.74
CA PHE A 35 -8.40 10.10 -14.06
C PHE A 35 -7.46 9.07 -13.44
N LEU A 36 -6.15 9.29 -13.50
CA LEU A 36 -5.15 8.46 -12.81
C LEU A 36 -5.39 8.47 -11.29
N TYR A 37 -5.60 9.65 -10.70
CA TYR A 37 -5.95 9.77 -9.28
C TYR A 37 -7.17 8.93 -8.92
N ARG A 38 -8.30 9.08 -9.64
CA ARG A 38 -9.54 8.34 -9.37
C ARG A 38 -9.37 6.83 -9.53
N ARG A 39 -8.53 6.39 -10.46
CA ARG A 39 -8.23 4.98 -10.71
C ARG A 39 -7.45 4.35 -9.57
N TYR A 40 -6.42 5.04 -9.08
CA TYR A 40 -5.45 4.47 -8.15
C TYR A 40 -5.65 4.85 -6.68
N GLN A 41 -6.45 5.87 -6.34
CA GLN A 41 -6.57 6.36 -4.97
C GLN A 41 -7.01 5.28 -3.96
N ARG A 42 -7.88 4.34 -4.39
CA ARG A 42 -8.36 3.27 -3.50
C ARG A 42 -7.26 2.28 -3.18
N GLN A 43 -6.45 1.89 -4.15
CA GLN A 43 -5.31 0.98 -3.97
C GLN A 43 -4.21 1.63 -3.13
N VAL A 44 -3.84 2.89 -3.45
CA VAL A 44 -2.88 3.66 -2.66
C VAL A 44 -3.33 3.78 -1.21
N ARG A 45 -4.61 4.10 -0.98
CA ARG A 45 -5.18 4.19 0.36
C ARG A 45 -5.15 2.85 1.11
N ALA A 46 -5.55 1.76 0.44
CA ALA A 46 -5.54 0.43 1.04
C ALA A 46 -4.12 0.01 1.42
N MET A 47 -3.16 0.19 0.53
CA MET A 47 -1.76 -0.13 0.79
C MET A 47 -1.19 0.70 1.96
N LEU A 48 -1.43 2.02 2.01
CA LEU A 48 -0.99 2.86 3.12
C LEU A 48 -1.63 2.43 4.43
N TYR A 49 -2.94 2.18 4.45
CA TYR A 49 -3.64 1.71 5.64
C TYR A 49 -3.03 0.42 6.20
N GLN A 50 -2.73 -0.54 5.34
CA GLN A 50 -2.12 -1.82 5.72
C GLN A 50 -0.67 -1.66 6.21
N LEU A 51 0.07 -0.69 5.68
CA LEU A 51 1.48 -0.48 6.05
C LEU A 51 1.64 0.36 7.34
N VAL A 52 0.87 1.44 7.47
CA VAL A 52 1.08 2.44 8.54
C VAL A 52 -0.17 2.72 9.40
N GLY A 53 -1.30 2.08 9.07
CA GLY A 53 -2.56 2.26 9.82
C GLY A 53 -3.37 3.46 9.37
N ALA A 54 -4.36 3.87 10.20
CA ALA A 54 -5.33 4.90 9.87
C ALA A 54 -4.83 6.34 10.10
N THR A 55 -3.77 6.50 10.88
CA THR A 55 -3.29 7.83 11.30
C THR A 55 -2.79 8.63 10.09
N ASN A 56 -3.29 9.85 9.92
CA ASN A 56 -2.93 10.76 8.82
C ASN A 56 -3.10 10.17 7.41
N LEU A 57 -3.95 9.16 7.25
CA LEU A 57 -4.07 8.39 6.01
C LEU A 57 -4.43 9.27 4.80
N ASP A 58 -5.30 10.26 4.98
CA ASP A 58 -5.70 11.20 3.90
C ASP A 58 -4.53 12.06 3.45
N ASP A 59 -3.74 12.56 4.40
CA ASP A 59 -2.56 13.38 4.12
C ASP A 59 -1.48 12.55 3.40
N LEU A 60 -1.30 11.29 3.81
CA LEU A 60 -0.35 10.38 3.15
C LEU A 60 -0.78 10.04 1.72
N VAL A 61 -2.07 9.80 1.48
CA VAL A 61 -2.60 9.61 0.12
C VAL A 61 -2.35 10.84 -0.74
N GLN A 62 -2.62 12.03 -0.22
CA GLN A 62 -2.36 13.28 -0.91
C GLN A 62 -0.88 13.46 -1.23
N GLU A 63 0.02 13.17 -0.28
CA GLU A 63 1.47 13.24 -0.47
C GLU A 63 1.96 12.30 -1.57
N VAL A 64 1.42 11.06 -1.63
CA VAL A 64 1.73 10.12 -2.72
C VAL A 64 1.43 10.72 -4.08
N PHE A 65 0.23 11.28 -4.26
CA PHE A 65 -0.17 11.84 -5.56
C PHE A 65 0.54 13.16 -5.88
N LEU A 66 0.89 13.96 -4.87
CA LEU A 66 1.75 15.15 -5.06
C LEU A 66 3.15 14.75 -5.53
N ARG A 67 3.77 13.72 -4.91
CA ARG A 67 5.07 13.19 -5.36
C ARG A 67 4.97 12.59 -6.76
N ALA A 68 3.88 11.86 -7.05
CA ALA A 68 3.63 11.32 -8.38
C ALA A 68 3.50 12.43 -9.43
N TRP A 69 2.72 13.47 -9.16
CA TRP A 69 2.58 14.61 -10.08
C TRP A 69 3.91 15.31 -10.34
N LYS A 70 4.68 15.61 -9.29
CA LYS A 70 6.00 16.24 -9.41
C LYS A 70 7.02 15.37 -10.14
N GLY A 71 6.95 14.05 -9.92
CA GLY A 71 7.85 13.07 -10.53
C GLY A 71 7.51 12.68 -11.97
N LEU A 72 6.29 12.99 -12.43
CA LEU A 72 5.78 12.58 -13.75
C LEU A 72 6.71 12.95 -14.92
N PRO A 73 7.30 14.17 -14.98
CA PRO A 73 8.23 14.53 -16.04
C PRO A 73 9.48 13.65 -16.13
N THR A 74 9.86 12.99 -15.03
CA THR A 74 11.02 12.11 -14.96
C THR A 74 10.68 10.63 -15.11
N PHE A 75 9.41 10.30 -15.20
CA PHE A 75 8.94 8.92 -15.37
C PHE A 75 9.23 8.43 -16.79
N ARG A 76 10.22 7.53 -16.91
CA ARG A 76 10.74 7.05 -18.20
C ARG A 76 9.87 6.00 -18.89
N GLN A 77 8.73 5.63 -18.33
CA GLN A 77 7.81 4.60 -18.85
C GLN A 77 8.48 3.21 -19.13
N THR A 78 9.59 2.93 -18.46
CA THR A 78 10.28 1.63 -18.51
C THR A 78 9.60 0.55 -17.65
N ALA A 79 8.71 0.98 -16.76
CA ALA A 79 7.85 0.14 -15.92
C ALA A 79 6.41 0.59 -16.06
N GLN A 80 5.46 -0.23 -15.60
CA GLN A 80 4.06 0.17 -15.50
C GLN A 80 3.89 1.34 -14.53
N PHE A 81 2.93 2.22 -14.79
CA PHE A 81 2.63 3.35 -13.91
C PHE A 81 2.26 2.89 -12.51
N SER A 82 1.48 1.81 -12.39
CA SER A 82 1.12 1.21 -11.10
C SER A 82 2.34 0.80 -10.28
N THR A 83 3.33 0.13 -10.89
CA THR A 83 4.57 -0.27 -10.22
C THR A 83 5.36 0.94 -9.71
N TRP A 84 5.45 2.00 -10.53
CA TRP A 84 6.10 3.24 -10.15
C TRP A 84 5.35 3.97 -9.03
N LEU A 85 4.02 4.00 -9.08
CA LEU A 85 3.16 4.62 -8.05
C LEU A 85 3.26 3.85 -6.72
N TYR A 86 3.28 2.51 -6.74
CA TYR A 86 3.49 1.70 -5.54
C TYR A 86 4.85 1.96 -4.88
N ARG A 87 5.89 2.19 -5.68
CA ARG A 87 7.19 2.61 -5.15
C ARG A 87 7.12 3.97 -4.43
N ILE A 88 6.40 4.94 -4.99
CA ILE A 88 6.17 6.23 -4.32
C ILE A 88 5.37 6.02 -3.03
N THR A 89 4.33 5.19 -3.07
CA THR A 89 3.49 4.86 -1.90
C THR A 89 4.32 4.24 -0.78
N TRP A 90 5.18 3.28 -1.10
CA TRP A 90 6.08 2.66 -0.14
C TRP A 90 7.09 3.65 0.44
N ASN A 91 7.67 4.55 -0.36
CA ASN A 91 8.57 5.58 0.12
C ASN A 91 7.87 6.53 1.10
N VAL A 92 6.62 6.95 0.81
CA VAL A 92 5.82 7.76 1.74
C VAL A 92 5.55 7.00 3.05
N ALA A 93 5.21 5.71 2.98
CA ALA A 93 4.99 4.89 4.16
C ALA A 93 6.25 4.73 5.03
N ILE A 94 7.43 4.56 4.43
CA ILE A 94 8.72 4.53 5.15
C ILE A 94 9.01 5.86 5.83
N ASP A 95 8.80 6.97 5.12
CA ASP A 95 9.05 8.31 5.66
C ASP A 95 8.15 8.56 6.89
N ASP A 96 6.87 8.20 6.82
CA ASP A 96 5.92 8.31 7.93
C ASP A 96 6.33 7.40 9.09
N GLN A 97 6.66 6.14 8.84
CA GLN A 97 7.12 5.22 9.89
C GLN A 97 8.36 5.75 10.61
N ARG A 98 9.33 6.28 9.86
CA ARG A 98 10.54 6.88 10.45
C ARG A 98 10.23 8.14 11.27
N ALA A 99 9.26 8.95 10.83
CA ALA A 99 8.80 10.14 11.55
C ALA A 99 8.12 9.74 12.85
N SER A 100 7.21 8.75 12.82
CA SER A 100 6.49 8.23 13.97
C SER A 100 7.44 7.61 15.01
N ALA A 101 8.43 6.82 14.58
CA ALA A 101 9.44 6.26 15.47
C ALA A 101 10.27 7.36 16.16
N ARG A 102 10.65 8.42 15.45
CA ARG A 102 11.37 9.56 16.03
C ARG A 102 10.50 10.33 17.04
N HIS A 103 9.20 10.45 16.76
CA HIS A 103 8.25 11.09 17.67
C HIS A 103 8.05 10.29 18.94
N GLN A 104 7.84 8.97 18.83
CA GLN A 104 7.71 8.05 19.97
C GLN A 104 8.96 8.06 20.84
N ASN A 105 10.15 8.02 20.27
CA ASN A 105 11.41 8.10 21.03
C ASN A 105 11.54 9.41 21.79
N ARG A 106 11.06 10.54 21.24
CA ARG A 106 11.02 11.81 21.94
C ARG A 106 10.00 11.83 23.07
N LEU A 107 8.80 11.24 22.86
CA LEU A 107 7.75 11.16 23.88
C LEU A 107 8.12 10.19 25.00
N GLN A 108 8.77 9.06 24.73
CA GLN A 108 9.25 8.14 25.74
C GLN A 108 10.32 8.75 26.64
N ALA A 109 11.06 9.76 26.15
CA ALA A 109 11.95 10.57 26.98
C ALA A 109 11.20 11.55 27.91
N VAL A 110 9.89 11.74 27.74
CA VAL A 110 9.08 12.76 28.46
C VAL A 110 7.87 12.18 29.20
N ALA A 111 7.30 11.02 28.81
CA ALA A 111 6.09 10.48 29.46
C ALA A 111 5.90 8.97 29.25
N GLN A 112 5.48 8.30 30.34
CA GLN A 112 4.91 6.96 30.33
C GLN A 112 3.41 7.04 30.03
N HIS A 113 2.92 6.10 29.20
CA HIS A 113 1.54 5.66 29.02
C HIS A 113 0.51 6.58 28.37
N VAL A 114 0.17 6.31 27.12
CA VAL A 114 -1.24 6.29 26.65
C VAL A 114 -1.36 5.24 25.55
N SER A 115 -2.20 4.21 25.76
CA SER A 115 -2.70 3.31 24.71
C SER A 115 -3.90 3.97 24.02
N PRO A 116 -4.01 3.95 22.69
CA PRO A 116 -5.23 4.38 22.01
C PRO A 116 -6.28 3.28 22.11
N GLN A 117 -7.46 3.66 22.57
CA GLN A 117 -8.64 2.81 22.67
C GLN A 117 -9.40 2.86 21.35
N GLN A 118 -9.85 1.71 20.87
CA GLN A 118 -10.65 1.55 19.66
C GLN A 118 -12.13 1.58 20.03
N ASP A 119 -12.91 2.29 19.22
CA ASP A 119 -14.37 2.19 19.20
C ASP A 119 -14.84 1.27 18.07
N THR A 120 -15.78 0.39 18.41
CA THR A 120 -16.50 -0.56 17.57
C THR A 120 -17.68 0.11 16.87
N PRO A 121 -18.25 -0.30 15.73
CA PRO A 121 -18.97 -1.55 15.53
C PRO A 121 -19.10 -2.06 14.07
N ASP A 122 -19.47 -3.25 13.95
CA ASP A 122 -20.18 -4.06 12.94
C ASP A 122 -19.48 -5.44 12.73
N VAL A 123 -20.19 -6.57 13.20
CA VAL A 123 -19.48 -7.44 14.12
C VAL A 123 -18.70 -8.60 13.50
N LEU A 124 -18.91 -9.01 12.24
CA LEU A 124 -18.21 -10.19 11.71
C LEU A 124 -17.21 -9.87 10.60
N HIS A 125 -17.57 -8.99 9.68
CA HIS A 125 -16.65 -8.64 8.59
C HIS A 125 -15.55 -7.69 9.06
N LEU A 126 -15.89 -6.79 9.99
CA LEU A 126 -14.93 -5.91 10.69
C LEU A 126 -13.98 -6.71 11.57
N HIS A 127 -14.46 -7.79 12.20
CA HIS A 127 -13.61 -8.64 13.04
C HIS A 127 -12.44 -9.28 12.26
N TYR A 128 -12.69 -9.78 11.03
CA TYR A 128 -11.63 -10.34 10.20
C TYR A 128 -10.68 -9.27 9.66
N GLN A 129 -11.20 -8.11 9.27
CA GLN A 129 -10.35 -7.00 8.80
C GLN A 129 -9.48 -6.46 9.94
N ASP A 130 -10.04 -6.29 11.13
CA ASP A 130 -9.31 -5.91 12.34
C ASP A 130 -8.23 -6.94 12.68
N LEU A 131 -8.57 -8.24 12.61
CA LEU A 131 -7.64 -9.32 12.89
C LEU A 131 -6.46 -9.34 11.92
N VAL A 132 -6.72 -9.15 10.62
CA VAL A 132 -5.67 -9.04 9.60
C VAL A 132 -4.79 -7.82 9.86
N GLN A 133 -5.39 -6.66 10.14
CA GLN A 133 -4.66 -5.43 10.43
C GLN A 133 -3.76 -5.58 11.66
N ARG A 134 -4.28 -6.13 12.76
CA ARG A 134 -3.49 -6.45 13.96
C ARG A 134 -2.36 -7.44 13.67
N GLY A 135 -2.62 -8.46 12.84
CA GLY A 135 -1.59 -9.38 12.39
C GLY A 135 -0.50 -8.70 11.58
N LEU A 136 -0.87 -7.77 10.69
CA LEU A 136 0.09 -6.96 9.95
C LEU A 136 0.92 -6.07 10.87
N GLU A 137 0.31 -5.45 11.87
CA GLU A 137 1.00 -4.61 12.87
C GLU A 137 2.00 -5.40 13.72
N HIS A 138 1.74 -6.69 13.94
CA HIS A 138 2.66 -7.58 14.64
C HIS A 138 3.94 -7.89 13.83
N LEU A 139 3.92 -7.73 12.52
CA LEU A 139 5.07 -7.94 11.66
C LEU A 139 6.04 -6.75 11.68
N SER A 140 7.33 -7.02 11.50
CA SER A 140 8.28 -5.94 11.16
C SER A 140 7.83 -5.26 9.87
N PHE A 141 8.19 -3.98 9.69
CA PHE A 141 7.78 -3.21 8.51
C PHE A 141 8.20 -3.89 7.20
N ASP A 142 9.40 -4.45 7.15
CA ASP A 142 9.92 -5.16 5.98
C ASP A 142 9.11 -6.42 5.64
N HIS A 143 8.72 -7.20 6.66
CA HIS A 143 7.90 -8.40 6.48
C HIS A 143 6.47 -8.02 6.09
N ARG A 144 5.89 -7.02 6.74
CA ARG A 144 4.58 -6.45 6.42
C ARG A 144 4.52 -6.00 4.97
N THR A 145 5.53 -5.21 4.54
CA THR A 145 5.59 -4.66 3.17
C THR A 145 5.54 -5.76 2.12
N VAL A 146 6.39 -6.79 2.21
CA VAL A 146 6.39 -7.85 1.20
C VAL A 146 5.11 -8.67 1.22
N LEU A 147 4.50 -8.89 2.39
CA LEU A 147 3.23 -9.59 2.54
C LEU A 147 2.08 -8.80 1.90
N VAL A 148 1.98 -7.51 2.19
CA VAL A 148 0.97 -6.60 1.59
C VAL A 148 1.10 -6.58 0.08
N LEU A 149 2.30 -6.31 -0.45
CA LEU A 149 2.51 -6.22 -1.90
C LEU A 149 2.23 -7.55 -2.62
N HIS A 150 2.56 -8.69 -2.00
CA HIS A 150 2.39 -9.99 -2.64
C HIS A 150 1.00 -10.58 -2.45
N ASP A 151 0.51 -10.64 -1.21
CA ASP A 151 -0.67 -11.41 -0.86
C ASP A 151 -1.96 -10.57 -0.90
N LEU A 152 -1.88 -9.24 -0.78
CA LEU A 152 -3.03 -8.34 -0.82
C LEU A 152 -3.11 -7.55 -2.12
N GLU A 153 -1.98 -7.09 -2.67
CA GLU A 153 -1.93 -6.38 -3.97
C GLU A 153 -1.61 -7.30 -5.14
N GLU A 154 -1.45 -8.62 -4.91
CA GLU A 154 -1.23 -9.66 -5.91
C GLU A 154 -0.04 -9.41 -6.85
N LEU A 155 0.98 -8.68 -6.38
CA LEU A 155 2.15 -8.37 -7.20
C LEU A 155 3.11 -9.56 -7.30
N PRO A 156 3.65 -9.83 -8.50
CA PRO A 156 4.71 -10.82 -8.67
C PRO A 156 5.97 -10.45 -7.88
N GLN A 157 6.67 -11.44 -7.34
CA GLN A 157 7.91 -11.21 -6.56
C GLN A 157 8.98 -10.40 -7.32
N LYS A 158 9.02 -10.51 -8.65
CA LYS A 158 9.94 -9.74 -9.49
C LYS A 158 9.59 -8.24 -9.48
N GLU A 159 8.31 -7.89 -9.51
CA GLU A 159 7.85 -6.51 -9.41
C GLU A 159 8.11 -5.96 -8.01
N ILE A 160 7.84 -6.73 -6.96
CA ILE A 160 8.15 -6.36 -5.57
C ILE A 160 9.64 -6.09 -5.39
N ALA A 161 10.51 -6.93 -5.94
CA ALA A 161 11.96 -6.71 -5.92
C ALA A 161 12.36 -5.38 -6.58
N ALA A 162 11.70 -5.01 -7.69
CA ALA A 162 11.92 -3.73 -8.37
C ALA A 162 11.36 -2.53 -7.58
N ILE A 163 10.17 -2.67 -6.95
CA ILE A 163 9.56 -1.62 -6.12
C ILE A 163 10.45 -1.31 -4.91
N LEU A 164 10.91 -2.36 -4.21
CA LEU A 164 11.65 -2.24 -2.96
C LEU A 164 13.18 -2.07 -3.17
N GLU A 165 13.66 -2.20 -4.41
CA GLU A 165 15.10 -2.19 -4.76
C GLU A 165 15.94 -3.22 -3.98
N ILE A 166 15.39 -4.43 -3.80
CA ILE A 166 16.06 -5.54 -3.11
C ILE A 166 16.14 -6.77 -4.01
N PRO A 167 17.10 -7.69 -3.76
CA PRO A 167 17.18 -8.95 -4.50
C PRO A 167 15.91 -9.79 -4.35
N ILE A 168 15.50 -10.47 -5.41
CA ILE A 168 14.32 -11.37 -5.40
C ILE A 168 14.44 -12.48 -4.35
N GLY A 169 15.67 -12.93 -4.04
CA GLY A 169 15.94 -13.87 -2.96
C GLY A 169 15.54 -13.31 -1.58
N THR A 170 15.77 -12.01 -1.38
CA THR A 170 15.37 -11.30 -0.15
C THR A 170 13.84 -11.21 -0.06
N VAL A 171 13.14 -10.94 -1.18
CA VAL A 171 11.66 -10.95 -1.21
C VAL A 171 11.13 -12.32 -0.80
N LYS A 172 11.69 -13.41 -1.39
CA LYS A 172 11.28 -14.78 -1.05
C LYS A 172 11.47 -15.11 0.43
N SER A 173 12.64 -14.78 0.97
CA SER A 173 12.95 -15.02 2.38
C SER A 173 12.02 -14.22 3.30
N ARG A 174 11.84 -12.92 3.03
CA ARG A 174 10.93 -12.08 3.82
C ARG A 174 9.48 -12.58 3.76
N LEU A 175 8.98 -13.00 2.59
CA LEU A 175 7.64 -13.58 2.45
C LEU A 175 7.49 -14.88 3.26
N PHE A 176 8.49 -15.76 3.23
CA PHE A 176 8.47 -16.98 4.02
C PHE A 176 8.32 -16.68 5.50
N HIS A 177 9.14 -15.78 6.04
CA HIS A 177 9.09 -15.41 7.46
C HIS A 177 7.84 -14.61 7.82
N ALA A 178 7.38 -13.71 6.94
CA ALA A 178 6.16 -12.93 7.15
C ALA A 178 4.93 -13.84 7.25
N ARG A 179 4.79 -14.80 6.34
CA ARG A 179 3.68 -15.77 6.35
C ARG A 179 3.73 -16.69 7.57
N ALA A 180 4.92 -17.12 7.99
CA ALA A 180 5.08 -17.92 9.19
C ALA A 180 4.64 -17.15 10.45
N ALA A 181 5.07 -15.90 10.59
CA ALA A 181 4.69 -15.05 11.70
C ALA A 181 3.19 -14.71 11.70
N MET A 182 2.60 -14.41 10.53
CA MET A 182 1.16 -14.18 10.39
C MET A 182 0.35 -15.42 10.78
N ARG A 183 0.76 -16.62 10.31
CA ARG A 183 0.10 -17.88 10.69
C ARG A 183 0.15 -18.11 12.19
N GLN A 184 1.30 -17.89 12.81
CA GLN A 184 1.46 -18.01 14.26
C GLN A 184 0.54 -17.05 15.02
N PHE A 185 0.47 -15.79 14.58
CA PHE A 185 -0.43 -14.79 15.16
C PHE A 185 -1.90 -15.24 15.05
N LEU A 186 -2.36 -15.63 13.85
CA LEU A 186 -3.74 -16.08 13.63
C LEU A 186 -4.10 -17.30 14.46
N HIS A 187 -3.19 -18.27 14.58
CA HIS A 187 -3.38 -19.44 15.45
C HIS A 187 -3.55 -19.03 16.91
N GLN A 188 -2.77 -18.08 17.40
CA GLN A 188 -2.89 -17.55 18.77
C GLN A 188 -4.23 -16.82 19.00
N GLN A 189 -4.84 -16.29 17.96
CA GLN A 189 -6.17 -15.66 18.01
C GLN A 189 -7.31 -16.69 17.79
N GLY A 190 -7.02 -17.98 17.77
CA GLY A 190 -8.01 -19.04 17.64
C GLY A 190 -8.47 -19.35 16.21
N VAL A 191 -7.81 -18.77 15.18
CA VAL A 191 -8.11 -19.09 13.78
C VAL A 191 -7.47 -20.43 13.42
N GLN A 192 -8.28 -21.38 12.99
CA GLN A 192 -7.81 -22.65 12.42
C GLN A 192 -7.58 -22.43 10.92
N LEU A 193 -6.33 -22.61 10.46
CA LEU A 193 -5.88 -22.45 9.06
C LEU A 193 -5.61 -23.82 8.45
#